data_7620584162d260f292cc3677fd845f2a
#
_entry.id   7620584162d260f292cc3677fd845f2a
#
_cell.length_a   1.000
_cell.length_b   1.000
_cell.length_c   1.000
_cell.angle_alpha   90.00
_cell.angle_beta   90.00
_cell.angle_gamma   90.00
#
_symmetry.space_group_name_H-M   'P 1'
#
loop_
_entity.id
_entity.type
_entity.pdbx_description
1 polymer ?
#
loop_
_entity_poly.entity_id
_entity_poly.type
_entity_poly.pdbx_seq_one_letter_code
_entity_poly.pdbx_strand_id
1 'polypeptide(L)'
;VNLPGNDIVVIRRSDGSGTTFVWTDYLSKVSPEWKERVGSNTSVNWPVGMGGKGNEGVSGLVERTPNAIGYVELIYALQNHMGYGLVENSSGNFVKANLESVTEAASGVAGKMAQDIRISITEAPGKSAYPICSFTYLLIPQKISDPAKREAIEGFLKWMLSSGQGMVEELNYARLPQAVVAIEKKQISEIQ
;
A
#
# COMPACT_ATOMS: atom_id res chain seq x y z
N VAL A 1 13.10 -7.61 26.93
CA VAL A 1 13.78 -6.52 26.21
C VAL A 1 13.62 -5.26 27.07
N ASN A 2 14.74 -4.61 27.44
CA ASN A 2 14.68 -3.30 28.10
C ASN A 2 14.39 -2.24 27.05
N LEU A 3 13.21 -1.68 27.09
CA LEU A 3 12.83 -0.56 26.23
C LEU A 3 13.27 0.76 26.89
N PRO A 4 13.63 1.79 26.10
CA PRO A 4 13.87 3.14 26.63
C PRO A 4 12.64 3.66 27.36
N GLY A 5 12.83 4.38 28.47
CA GLY A 5 11.73 5.00 29.25
C GLY A 5 11.28 6.37 28.71
N ASN A 6 11.61 6.68 27.46
CA ASN A 6 11.27 7.96 26.84
C ASN A 6 9.88 7.93 26.18
N ASP A 7 9.21 9.05 26.14
CA ASP A 7 7.95 9.20 25.41
C ASP A 7 8.15 9.02 23.89
N ILE A 8 7.21 8.31 23.26
CA ILE A 8 7.20 8.13 21.79
C ILE A 8 6.55 9.35 21.14
N VAL A 9 7.25 9.94 20.16
CA VAL A 9 6.72 11.02 19.35
C VAL A 9 6.15 10.45 18.06
N VAL A 10 4.82 10.51 17.90
CA VAL A 10 4.14 10.01 16.71
C VAL A 10 4.21 11.06 15.60
N ILE A 11 4.67 10.66 14.40
CA ILE A 11 4.65 11.50 13.20
C ILE A 11 3.66 10.90 12.20
N ARG A 12 2.74 11.73 11.73
CA ARG A 12 1.65 11.35 10.84
C ARG A 12 1.54 12.28 9.65
N ARG A 13 0.75 11.93 8.65
CA ARG A 13 0.45 12.82 7.51
C ARG A 13 -0.45 13.98 7.94
N SER A 14 -0.17 15.17 7.42
CA SER A 14 -0.98 16.39 7.62
C SER A 14 -1.90 16.69 6.44
N ASP A 15 -1.73 15.99 5.33
CA ASP A 15 -2.48 16.11 4.07
C ASP A 15 -3.35 14.87 3.82
N GLY A 16 -4.28 14.96 2.87
CA GLY A 16 -5.02 13.79 2.38
C GLY A 16 -4.08 12.82 1.67
N SER A 17 -4.10 11.52 2.05
CA SER A 17 -3.04 10.58 1.69
C SER A 17 -3.57 9.15 1.50
N GLY A 18 -3.18 8.51 0.39
CA GLY A 18 -3.38 7.08 0.18
C GLY A 18 -2.61 6.24 1.21
N THR A 19 -1.40 6.66 1.60
CA THR A 19 -0.61 6.00 2.65
C THR A 19 -1.34 6.04 3.99
N THR A 20 -1.98 7.17 4.33
CA THR A 20 -2.85 7.28 5.51
C THR A 20 -4.05 6.34 5.41
N PHE A 21 -4.69 6.26 4.24
CA PHE A 21 -5.82 5.34 4.04
C PHE A 21 -5.43 3.89 4.32
N VAL A 22 -4.33 3.41 3.73
CA VAL A 22 -3.86 2.03 3.90
C VAL A 22 -3.50 1.75 5.37
N TRP A 23 -2.80 2.69 6.02
CA TRP A 23 -2.44 2.57 7.42
C TRP A 23 -3.68 2.52 8.34
N THR A 24 -4.64 3.42 8.14
CA THR A 24 -5.85 3.48 8.97
C THR A 24 -6.84 2.36 8.66
N ASP A 25 -6.85 1.81 7.44
CA ASP A 25 -7.60 0.60 7.09
C ASP A 25 -7.04 -0.62 7.85
N TYR A 26 -5.71 -0.78 7.88
CA TYR A 26 -5.07 -1.80 8.70
C TYR A 26 -5.43 -1.64 10.17
N LEU A 27 -5.23 -0.44 10.76
CA LEU A 27 -5.55 -0.18 12.17
C LEU A 27 -7.02 -0.47 12.50
N SER A 28 -7.94 -0.16 11.57
CA SER A 28 -9.37 -0.45 11.75
C SER A 28 -9.69 -1.95 11.70
N LYS A 29 -8.85 -2.76 11.05
CA LYS A 29 -9.02 -4.22 11.00
C LYS A 29 -8.49 -4.91 12.25
N VAL A 30 -7.39 -4.40 12.83
CA VAL A 30 -6.72 -5.03 13.97
C VAL A 30 -7.13 -4.45 15.32
N SER A 31 -7.75 -3.28 15.36
CA SER A 31 -8.20 -2.62 16.59
C SER A 31 -9.66 -2.18 16.51
N PRO A 32 -10.59 -2.86 17.22
CA PRO A 32 -11.98 -2.42 17.32
C PRO A 32 -12.12 -0.98 17.88
N GLU A 33 -11.29 -0.62 18.86
CA GLU A 33 -11.29 0.72 19.44
C GLU A 33 -10.90 1.79 18.41
N TRP A 34 -9.85 1.54 17.60
CA TRP A 34 -9.47 2.44 16.53
C TRP A 34 -10.60 2.58 15.50
N LYS A 35 -11.19 1.46 15.08
CA LYS A 35 -12.29 1.44 14.12
C LYS A 35 -13.48 2.29 14.57
N GLU A 36 -13.84 2.22 15.86
CA GLU A 36 -14.97 2.96 16.42
C GLU A 36 -14.67 4.46 16.59
N ARG A 37 -13.47 4.79 17.09
CA ARG A 37 -13.13 6.16 17.48
C ARG A 37 -12.53 7.01 16.38
N VAL A 38 -11.81 6.40 15.44
CA VAL A 38 -11.05 7.11 14.39
C VAL A 38 -11.45 6.67 12.99
N GLY A 39 -11.57 5.36 12.77
CA GLY A 39 -11.94 4.78 11.49
C GLY A 39 -10.80 4.79 10.45
N SER A 40 -11.19 4.69 9.17
CA SER A 40 -10.29 4.61 8.02
C SER A 40 -10.66 5.64 6.96
N ASN A 41 -9.71 6.51 6.59
CA ASN A 41 -9.87 7.50 5.53
C ASN A 41 -8.49 8.00 5.06
N THR A 42 -8.46 8.74 3.95
CA THR A 42 -7.27 9.47 3.48
C THR A 42 -6.83 10.61 4.42
N SER A 43 -7.75 11.07 5.28
CA SER A 43 -7.51 12.02 6.36
C SER A 43 -8.43 11.67 7.52
N VAL A 44 -7.90 11.56 8.73
CA VAL A 44 -8.64 11.19 9.94
C VAL A 44 -8.36 12.21 11.06
N ASN A 45 -9.23 12.22 12.07
CA ASN A 45 -8.99 13.00 13.29
C ASN A 45 -8.00 12.25 14.18
N TRP A 46 -6.72 12.53 14.01
CA TRP A 46 -5.66 11.86 14.76
C TRP A 46 -5.72 12.18 16.25
N PRO A 47 -5.74 11.19 17.13
CA PRO A 47 -5.76 11.42 18.57
C PRO A 47 -4.46 12.01 19.10
N VAL A 48 -3.32 11.76 18.43
CA VAL A 48 -1.98 12.20 18.81
C VAL A 48 -1.10 12.48 17.60
N GLY A 49 0.04 13.10 17.82
CA GLY A 49 1.12 13.19 16.86
C GLY A 49 1.21 14.52 16.12
N MET A 50 2.39 14.74 15.56
CA MET A 50 2.71 15.90 14.71
C MET A 50 2.50 15.57 13.23
N GLY A 51 2.05 16.56 12.45
CA GLY A 51 1.79 16.41 11.01
C GLY A 51 3.01 16.72 10.14
N GLY A 52 3.39 15.78 9.27
CA GLY A 52 4.32 15.98 8.16
C GLY A 52 3.57 15.97 6.83
N LYS A 53 3.89 16.89 5.92
CA LYS A 53 3.31 16.94 4.58
C LYS A 53 4.04 15.97 3.64
N GLY A 54 3.30 15.09 2.99
CA GLY A 54 3.87 14.06 2.13
C GLY A 54 4.63 12.97 2.90
N ASN A 55 5.10 11.95 2.21
CA ASN A 55 6.01 10.95 2.79
C ASN A 55 7.35 11.59 3.16
N GLU A 56 7.81 12.56 2.35
CA GLU A 56 9.03 13.33 2.58
C GLU A 56 8.98 14.10 3.90
N GLY A 57 7.86 14.76 4.19
CA GLY A 57 7.68 15.50 5.43
C GLY A 57 7.64 14.59 6.65
N VAL A 58 7.01 13.41 6.54
CA VAL A 58 6.98 12.42 7.63
C VAL A 58 8.37 11.81 7.84
N SER A 59 9.05 11.32 6.79
CA SER A 59 10.39 10.73 6.91
C SER A 59 11.39 11.73 7.49
N GLY A 60 11.41 12.96 6.97
CA GLY A 60 12.31 13.99 7.49
C GLY A 60 12.02 14.41 8.94
N LEU A 61 10.77 14.36 9.41
CA LEU A 61 10.44 14.59 10.82
C LEU A 61 10.88 13.42 11.71
N VAL A 62 10.65 12.17 11.27
CA VAL A 62 11.10 10.99 12.02
C VAL A 62 12.61 10.98 12.18
N GLU A 63 13.36 11.32 11.12
CA GLU A 63 14.83 11.36 11.14
C GLU A 63 15.38 12.39 12.13
N ARG A 64 14.74 13.56 12.23
CA ARG A 64 15.23 14.68 13.06
C ARG A 64 14.70 14.70 14.48
N THR A 65 13.67 13.90 14.80
CA THR A 65 13.01 13.92 16.10
C THR A 65 13.41 12.69 16.91
N PRO A 66 14.12 12.86 18.03
CA PRO A 66 14.42 11.74 18.91
C PRO A 66 13.16 10.99 19.37
N ASN A 67 13.25 9.67 19.45
CA ASN A 67 12.16 8.77 19.84
C ASN A 67 10.90 8.85 18.94
N ALA A 68 11.05 9.34 17.70
CA ALA A 68 9.93 9.42 16.77
C ALA A 68 9.61 8.07 16.13
N ILE A 69 8.32 7.84 15.87
CA ILE A 69 7.80 6.78 15.03
C ILE A 69 6.80 7.38 14.03
N GLY A 70 6.81 6.90 12.80
CA GLY A 70 5.90 7.34 11.76
C GLY A 70 5.59 6.23 10.77
N TYR A 71 4.79 6.54 9.76
CA TYR A 71 4.50 5.66 8.63
C TYR A 71 4.73 6.39 7.31
N VAL A 72 5.36 5.68 6.37
CA VAL A 72 5.66 6.14 5.00
C VAL A 72 5.59 4.96 4.04
N GLU A 73 5.57 5.21 2.75
CA GLU A 73 5.81 4.15 1.79
C GLU A 73 7.24 3.60 1.95
N LEU A 74 7.40 2.29 1.72
CA LEU A 74 8.65 1.57 1.93
C LEU A 74 9.85 2.24 1.24
N ILE A 75 9.65 2.76 0.03
CA ILE A 75 10.72 3.42 -0.74
C ILE A 75 11.38 4.57 0.02
N TYR A 76 10.60 5.35 0.79
CA TYR A 76 11.13 6.45 1.59
C TYR A 76 12.00 5.96 2.76
N ALA A 77 11.61 4.86 3.40
CA ALA A 77 12.43 4.26 4.44
C ALA A 77 13.75 3.72 3.87
N LEU A 78 13.71 3.09 2.69
CA LEU A 78 14.89 2.54 2.03
C LEU A 78 15.85 3.65 1.54
N GLN A 79 15.33 4.67 0.87
CA GLN A 79 16.14 5.77 0.32
C GLN A 79 16.81 6.62 1.42
N ASN A 80 16.16 6.78 2.56
CA ASN A 80 16.69 7.54 3.69
C ASN A 80 17.39 6.64 4.73
N HIS A 81 17.64 5.35 4.41
CA HIS A 81 18.30 4.39 5.30
C HIS A 81 17.66 4.29 6.70
N MET A 82 16.35 4.47 6.78
CA MET A 82 15.60 4.43 8.04
C MET A 82 15.34 2.98 8.48
N GLY A 83 15.42 2.73 9.78
CA GLY A 83 14.93 1.47 10.35
C GLY A 83 13.41 1.36 10.22
N TYR A 84 12.90 0.17 9.86
CA TYR A 84 11.46 -0.12 9.85
C TYR A 84 11.17 -1.47 10.50
N GLY A 85 10.02 -1.55 11.16
CA GLY A 85 9.64 -2.69 11.99
C GLY A 85 9.03 -3.84 11.20
N LEU A 86 9.01 -5.01 11.84
CA LEU A 86 8.15 -6.10 11.46
C LEU A 86 6.73 -5.80 11.94
N VAL A 87 5.73 -6.26 11.20
CA VAL A 87 4.32 -6.10 11.56
C VAL A 87 3.66 -7.47 11.62
N GLU A 88 2.88 -7.71 12.68
CA GLU A 88 2.12 -8.93 12.83
C GLU A 88 0.97 -8.96 11.82
N ASN A 89 0.84 -10.07 11.10
CA ASN A 89 -0.21 -10.27 10.11
C ASN A 89 -1.35 -11.14 10.65
N SER A 90 -2.41 -11.32 9.84
CA SER A 90 -3.60 -12.11 10.18
C SER A 90 -3.33 -13.58 10.53
N SER A 91 -2.12 -14.09 10.25
CA SER A 91 -1.67 -15.43 10.61
C SER A 91 -0.85 -15.47 11.91
N GLY A 92 -0.69 -14.34 12.61
CA GLY A 92 0.11 -14.22 13.84
C GLY A 92 1.62 -14.21 13.60
N ASN A 93 2.08 -13.95 12.39
CA ASN A 93 3.51 -13.87 12.06
C ASN A 93 3.97 -12.42 11.94
N PHE A 94 5.16 -12.11 12.50
CA PHE A 94 5.81 -10.83 12.31
C PHE A 94 6.54 -10.82 10.97
N VAL A 95 6.04 -10.03 10.02
CA VAL A 95 6.50 -10.00 8.63
C VAL A 95 7.20 -8.66 8.32
N LYS A 96 8.31 -8.75 7.59
CA LYS A 96 9.03 -7.59 7.07
C LYS A 96 8.40 -7.13 5.75
N ALA A 97 8.30 -5.81 5.57
CA ALA A 97 7.93 -5.24 4.27
C ALA A 97 9.06 -5.52 3.25
N ASN A 98 8.75 -6.28 2.22
CA ASN A 98 9.59 -6.52 1.05
C ASN A 98 8.71 -6.92 -0.15
N LEU A 99 9.31 -7.07 -1.33
CA LEU A 99 8.58 -7.34 -2.57
C LEU A 99 7.83 -8.67 -2.52
N GLU A 100 8.45 -9.70 -1.94
CA GLU A 100 7.86 -11.04 -1.84
C GLU A 100 6.64 -11.04 -0.92
N SER A 101 6.74 -10.41 0.25
CA SER A 101 5.66 -10.36 1.23
C SER A 101 4.45 -9.52 0.75
N VAL A 102 4.69 -8.50 -0.07
CA VAL A 102 3.63 -7.72 -0.73
C VAL A 102 2.98 -8.52 -1.87
N THR A 103 3.77 -9.24 -2.68
CA THR A 103 3.23 -10.16 -3.71
C THR A 103 2.38 -11.28 -3.07
N GLU A 104 2.80 -11.81 -1.92
CA GLU A 104 2.01 -12.81 -1.18
C GLU A 104 0.67 -12.26 -0.72
N ALA A 105 0.64 -11.01 -0.20
CA ALA A 105 -0.61 -10.36 0.18
C ALA A 105 -1.57 -10.20 -1.01
N ALA A 106 -1.07 -9.79 -2.18
CA ALA A 106 -1.84 -9.69 -3.40
C ALA A 106 -2.37 -11.06 -3.88
N SER A 107 -1.55 -12.12 -3.76
CA SER A 107 -1.93 -13.49 -4.10
C SER A 107 -3.07 -14.01 -3.21
N GLY A 108 -3.03 -13.67 -1.92
CA GLY A 108 -4.03 -14.10 -0.93
C GLY A 108 -5.45 -13.60 -1.21
N VAL A 109 -5.61 -12.56 -2.01
CA VAL A 109 -6.92 -11.98 -2.34
C VAL A 109 -7.33 -12.16 -3.80
N ALA A 110 -6.49 -12.72 -4.66
CA ALA A 110 -6.73 -12.84 -6.10
C ALA A 110 -8.10 -13.51 -6.43
N GLY A 111 -8.52 -14.51 -5.65
CA GLY A 111 -9.81 -15.16 -5.84
C GLY A 111 -11.03 -14.23 -5.62
N LYS A 112 -10.89 -13.20 -4.81
CA LYS A 112 -11.96 -12.21 -4.56
C LYS A 112 -11.98 -11.09 -5.61
N MET A 113 -10.85 -10.79 -6.23
CA MET A 113 -10.72 -9.74 -7.27
C MET A 113 -11.53 -10.05 -8.53
N ALA A 114 -11.86 -11.31 -8.80
CA ALA A 114 -12.69 -11.68 -9.95
C ALA A 114 -14.09 -11.04 -9.93
N GLN A 115 -14.57 -10.64 -8.75
CA GLN A 115 -15.88 -9.98 -8.57
C GLN A 115 -15.75 -8.44 -8.55
N ASP A 116 -14.72 -7.92 -7.90
CA ASP A 116 -14.41 -6.49 -7.82
C ASP A 116 -12.89 -6.31 -7.60
N ILE A 117 -12.23 -5.62 -8.51
CA ILE A 117 -10.80 -5.35 -8.41
C ILE A 117 -10.45 -4.31 -7.34
N ARG A 118 -11.44 -3.55 -6.85
CA ARG A 118 -11.28 -2.47 -5.85
C ARG A 118 -11.26 -3.00 -4.42
N ILE A 119 -10.58 -4.09 -4.19
CA ILE A 119 -10.49 -4.69 -2.86
C ILE A 119 -9.28 -4.20 -2.08
N SER A 120 -9.45 -4.08 -0.76
CA SER A 120 -8.32 -3.85 0.14
C SER A 120 -7.51 -5.13 0.32
N ILE A 121 -6.18 -5.00 0.28
CA ILE A 121 -5.24 -6.08 0.57
C ILE A 121 -4.52 -5.88 1.92
N THR A 122 -4.97 -4.93 2.74
CA THR A 122 -4.53 -4.88 4.14
C THR A 122 -5.08 -6.08 4.89
N GLU A 123 -4.26 -6.67 5.77
CA GLU A 123 -4.61 -7.91 6.49
C GLU A 123 -5.00 -9.07 5.56
N ALA A 124 -4.39 -9.14 4.36
CA ALA A 124 -4.60 -10.24 3.44
C ALA A 124 -4.16 -11.58 4.06
N PRO A 125 -4.85 -12.69 3.74
CA PRO A 125 -4.45 -14.01 4.22
C PRO A 125 -3.11 -14.44 3.61
N GLY A 126 -2.29 -15.13 4.40
CA GLY A 126 -1.00 -15.66 3.99
C GLY A 126 0.02 -15.60 5.13
N LYS A 127 0.78 -16.69 5.34
CA LYS A 127 1.76 -16.75 6.44
C LYS A 127 2.86 -15.70 6.34
N SER A 128 3.26 -15.35 5.12
CA SER A 128 4.28 -14.34 4.82
C SER A 128 3.73 -13.06 4.20
N ALA A 129 2.39 -12.90 4.14
CA ALA A 129 1.76 -11.69 3.62
C ALA A 129 2.04 -10.48 4.52
N TYR A 130 2.58 -9.39 3.94
CA TYR A 130 2.74 -8.13 4.66
C TYR A 130 1.38 -7.46 4.84
N PRO A 131 0.99 -7.07 6.06
CA PRO A 131 -0.39 -6.71 6.33
C PRO A 131 -0.77 -5.28 5.93
N ILE A 132 0.21 -4.40 5.63
CA ILE A 132 -0.04 -2.98 5.34
C ILE A 132 0.42 -2.65 3.92
N CYS A 133 -0.38 -3.06 2.94
CA CYS A 133 -0.09 -2.81 1.52
C CYS A 133 -1.37 -2.55 0.72
N SER A 134 -1.22 -2.03 -0.48
CA SER A 134 -2.33 -1.76 -1.40
C SER A 134 -1.89 -1.90 -2.86
N PHE A 135 -2.87 -2.02 -3.75
CA PHE A 135 -2.65 -1.83 -5.17
C PHE A 135 -2.56 -0.35 -5.53
N THR A 136 -1.84 -0.04 -6.60
CA THR A 136 -1.93 1.23 -7.31
C THR A 136 -2.93 1.06 -8.45
N TYR A 137 -3.91 1.93 -8.55
CA TYR A 137 -4.97 1.85 -9.55
C TYR A 137 -4.80 2.91 -10.63
N LEU A 138 -4.98 2.49 -11.89
CA LEU A 138 -5.14 3.40 -13.02
C LEU A 138 -6.64 3.54 -13.33
N LEU A 139 -7.11 4.76 -13.46
CA LEU A 139 -8.49 5.06 -13.85
C LEU A 139 -8.55 5.35 -15.34
N ILE A 140 -9.12 4.42 -16.09
CA ILE A 140 -9.25 4.50 -17.55
C ILE A 140 -10.73 4.59 -17.90
N PRO A 141 -11.15 5.54 -18.76
CA PRO A 141 -12.52 5.57 -19.27
C PRO A 141 -12.86 4.28 -20.01
N GLN A 142 -14.01 3.69 -19.70
CA GLN A 142 -14.47 2.48 -20.39
C GLN A 142 -14.73 2.71 -21.88
N LYS A 143 -15.20 3.93 -22.23
CA LYS A 143 -15.45 4.32 -23.62
C LYS A 143 -14.46 5.38 -24.06
N ILE A 144 -13.73 5.10 -25.13
CA ILE A 144 -12.76 6.00 -25.74
C ILE A 144 -13.14 6.13 -27.22
N SER A 145 -13.69 7.27 -27.59
CA SER A 145 -14.24 7.52 -28.93
C SER A 145 -13.18 7.59 -30.04
N ASP A 146 -11.93 7.96 -29.69
CA ASP A 146 -10.81 7.99 -30.63
C ASP A 146 -10.16 6.60 -30.69
N PRO A 147 -10.23 5.89 -31.84
CA PRO A 147 -9.68 4.54 -31.98
C PRO A 147 -8.15 4.49 -31.78
N ALA A 148 -7.41 5.49 -32.26
CA ALA A 148 -5.94 5.52 -32.14
C ALA A 148 -5.52 5.70 -30.69
N LYS A 149 -6.22 6.58 -29.95
CA LYS A 149 -6.00 6.76 -28.51
C LYS A 149 -6.34 5.51 -27.71
N ARG A 150 -7.45 4.83 -28.06
CA ARG A 150 -7.83 3.57 -27.43
C ARG A 150 -6.75 2.50 -27.61
N GLU A 151 -6.31 2.28 -28.84
CA GLU A 151 -5.27 1.30 -29.18
C GLU A 151 -3.96 1.59 -28.42
N ALA A 152 -3.55 2.86 -28.36
CA ALA A 152 -2.34 3.26 -27.62
C ALA A 152 -2.47 2.98 -26.12
N ILE A 153 -3.62 3.28 -25.50
CA ILE A 153 -3.88 3.00 -24.08
C ILE A 153 -3.88 1.50 -23.81
N GLU A 154 -4.62 0.72 -24.63
CA GLU A 154 -4.64 -0.74 -24.48
C GLU A 154 -3.24 -1.35 -24.66
N GLY A 155 -2.47 -0.89 -25.64
CA GLY A 155 -1.11 -1.31 -25.88
C GLY A 155 -0.20 -1.04 -24.67
N PHE A 156 -0.30 0.15 -24.09
CA PHE A 156 0.44 0.52 -22.88
C PHE A 156 0.06 -0.34 -21.67
N LEU A 157 -1.23 -0.56 -21.42
CA LEU A 157 -1.70 -1.40 -20.31
C LEU A 157 -1.25 -2.86 -20.48
N LYS A 158 -1.33 -3.41 -21.70
CA LYS A 158 -0.85 -4.77 -22.01
C LYS A 158 0.66 -4.89 -21.80
N TRP A 159 1.43 -3.85 -22.17
CA TRP A 159 2.87 -3.79 -21.91
C TRP A 159 3.15 -3.74 -20.38
N MET A 160 2.43 -2.92 -19.61
CA MET A 160 2.57 -2.86 -18.16
C MET A 160 2.34 -4.23 -17.48
N LEU A 161 1.37 -5.01 -17.97
CA LEU A 161 1.05 -6.35 -17.45
C LEU A 161 1.94 -7.47 -18.02
N SER A 162 2.94 -7.14 -18.83
CA SER A 162 3.88 -8.09 -19.41
C SER A 162 5.34 -7.67 -19.15
N SER A 163 6.03 -7.11 -20.14
CA SER A 163 7.45 -6.71 -20.00
C SER A 163 7.65 -5.61 -18.96
N GLY A 164 6.69 -4.72 -18.75
CA GLY A 164 6.72 -3.69 -17.72
C GLY A 164 6.83 -4.24 -16.29
N GLN A 165 6.30 -5.46 -16.03
CA GLN A 165 6.46 -6.12 -14.73
C GLN A 165 7.93 -6.43 -14.37
N GLY A 166 8.84 -6.47 -15.36
CA GLY A 166 10.27 -6.64 -15.11
C GLY A 166 10.96 -5.41 -14.54
N MET A 167 10.34 -4.23 -14.64
CA MET A 167 10.93 -2.94 -14.24
C MET A 167 10.47 -2.47 -12.86
N VAL A 168 9.40 -3.04 -12.32
CA VAL A 168 8.77 -2.53 -11.08
C VAL A 168 9.65 -2.73 -9.83
N GLU A 169 10.45 -3.79 -9.80
CA GLU A 169 11.32 -4.12 -8.67
C GLU A 169 12.43 -3.09 -8.45
N GLU A 170 12.97 -2.52 -9.54
CA GLU A 170 13.96 -1.43 -9.47
C GLU A 170 13.36 -0.16 -8.83
N LEU A 171 12.03 -0.01 -8.89
CA LEU A 171 11.27 1.07 -8.29
C LEU A 171 10.73 0.70 -6.89
N ASN A 172 11.13 -0.45 -6.34
CA ASN A 172 10.65 -1.01 -5.08
C ASN A 172 9.13 -1.28 -5.04
N TYR A 173 8.54 -1.62 -6.20
CA TYR A 173 7.18 -2.13 -6.29
C TYR A 173 7.18 -3.64 -6.54
N ALA A 174 6.26 -4.35 -5.89
CA ALA A 174 6.09 -5.77 -6.06
C ALA A 174 5.43 -6.11 -7.41
N ARG A 175 5.87 -7.19 -8.05
CA ARG A 175 5.19 -7.72 -9.24
C ARG A 175 3.80 -8.21 -8.89
N LEU A 176 2.87 -8.02 -9.82
CA LEU A 176 1.55 -8.58 -9.69
C LEU A 176 1.59 -10.13 -9.85
N PRO A 177 0.89 -10.87 -8.98
CA PRO A 177 0.70 -12.31 -9.17
C PRO A 177 0.04 -12.62 -10.52
N GLN A 178 0.37 -13.76 -11.13
CA GLN A 178 -0.18 -14.15 -12.44
C GLN A 178 -1.73 -14.21 -12.45
N ALA A 179 -2.33 -14.61 -11.34
CA ALA A 179 -3.79 -14.61 -11.20
C ALA A 179 -4.38 -13.19 -11.29
N VAL A 180 -3.73 -12.19 -10.69
CA VAL A 180 -4.13 -10.78 -10.76
C VAL A 180 -3.92 -10.26 -12.19
N VAL A 181 -2.77 -10.54 -12.81
CA VAL A 181 -2.49 -10.16 -14.21
C VAL A 181 -3.56 -10.70 -15.17
N ALA A 182 -4.03 -11.94 -14.96
CA ALA A 182 -5.09 -12.52 -15.78
C ALA A 182 -6.43 -11.78 -15.65
N ILE A 183 -6.78 -11.35 -14.45
CA ILE A 183 -8.00 -10.55 -14.16
C ILE A 183 -7.88 -9.19 -14.85
N GLU A 184 -6.76 -8.48 -14.70
CA GLU A 184 -6.52 -7.17 -15.30
C GLU A 184 -6.53 -7.22 -16.84
N LYS A 185 -5.97 -8.26 -17.45
CA LYS A 185 -6.04 -8.45 -18.91
C LYS A 185 -7.49 -8.57 -19.41
N LYS A 186 -8.35 -9.23 -18.63
CA LYS A 186 -9.79 -9.30 -18.96
C LYS A 186 -10.43 -7.92 -18.88
N GLN A 187 -10.14 -7.13 -17.85
CA GLN A 187 -10.66 -5.75 -17.73
C GLN A 187 -10.23 -4.86 -18.90
N ILE A 188 -8.98 -4.98 -19.36
CA ILE A 188 -8.49 -4.23 -20.54
C ILE A 188 -9.30 -4.59 -21.79
N SER A 189 -9.71 -5.84 -21.95
CA SER A 189 -10.52 -6.26 -23.11
C SER A 189 -11.96 -5.71 -23.12
N GLU A 190 -12.41 -5.09 -22.03
CA GLU A 190 -13.74 -4.47 -21.90
C GLU A 190 -13.73 -2.97 -22.27
N ILE A 191 -12.57 -2.37 -22.60
CA ILE A 191 -12.45 -0.99 -23.08
C ILE A 191 -13.06 -0.91 -24.49
N GLN A 192 -13.95 0.08 -24.72
CA GLN A 192 -14.72 0.28 -25.95
C GLN A 192 -14.38 1.61 -26.64
#